data_9d83bbed6fc218ae3755cacf16e67a9f
#
_entry.id   9d83bbed6fc218ae3755cacf16e67a9f
#
_cell.length_a   1.000
_cell.length_b   1.000
_cell.length_c   1.000
_cell.angle_alpha   90.00
_cell.angle_beta   90.00
_cell.angle_gamma   90.00
#
_symmetry.space_group_name_H-M   'P 1'
#
loop_
_entity.id
_entity.type
_entity.pdbx_description
1 polymer ?
#
loop_
_entity_poly.entity_id
_entity_poly.type
_entity_poly.pdbx_seq_one_letter_code
_entity_poly.pdbx_strand_id
1 'polypeptide(L)'
;LIWLGVIGFCSMASEGVMFDWSGVYFKDIVKAPGPLVILGYTSFMIMMASGRFLGDGLINKFGRERVMQISGVMISAGLFTAVFLPYLIPCTIAFMAVGLGVATIVPTVYSIAGKNPTVPAGEALTIVSSVSFLGFLMGPPVIGHIEQIFGLRFSFAFIGIFGVLIAFMVSKIR
;
A
#
# COMPACT_ATOMS: atom_id res chain seq x y z
N LEU A 1 -13.79 -13.85 -4.47
CA LEU A 1 -14.06 -12.43 -4.14
C LEU A 1 -13.47 -12.03 -2.79
N ILE A 2 -13.59 -12.88 -1.75
CA ILE A 2 -13.07 -12.58 -0.40
C ILE A 2 -11.57 -12.30 -0.44
N TRP A 3 -10.80 -13.15 -1.14
CA TRP A 3 -9.36 -12.96 -1.29
C TRP A 3 -9.00 -11.62 -1.95
N LEU A 4 -9.75 -11.25 -3.00
CA LEU A 4 -9.58 -9.97 -3.66
C LEU A 4 -9.88 -8.81 -2.70
N GLY A 5 -10.95 -8.94 -1.91
CA GLY A 5 -11.29 -7.95 -0.90
C GLY A 5 -10.19 -7.78 0.15
N VAL A 6 -9.60 -8.88 0.62
CA VAL A 6 -8.51 -8.83 1.62
C VAL A 6 -7.23 -8.22 1.01
N ILE A 7 -6.90 -8.54 -0.23
CA ILE A 7 -5.79 -7.90 -0.93
C ILE A 7 -6.03 -6.38 -1.03
N GLY A 8 -7.22 -5.99 -1.43
CA GLY A 8 -7.62 -4.58 -1.48
C GLY A 8 -7.58 -3.91 -0.11
N PHE A 9 -8.03 -4.61 0.94
CA PHE A 9 -7.95 -4.14 2.31
C PHE A 9 -6.50 -3.83 2.72
N CYS A 10 -5.59 -4.77 2.50
CA CYS A 10 -4.17 -4.59 2.83
C CYS A 10 -3.55 -3.41 2.08
N SER A 11 -3.85 -3.28 0.80
CA SER A 11 -3.34 -2.19 -0.02
C SER A 11 -3.91 -0.84 0.41
N MET A 12 -5.21 -0.76 0.63
CA MET A 12 -5.85 0.50 1.03
C MET A 12 -5.53 0.88 2.47
N ALA A 13 -5.30 -0.08 3.36
CA ALA A 13 -4.79 0.21 4.71
C ALA A 13 -3.39 0.83 4.64
N SER A 14 -2.50 0.29 3.81
CA SER A 14 -1.17 0.84 3.58
C SER A 14 -1.24 2.25 3.00
N GLU A 15 -2.11 2.46 2.02
CA GLU A 15 -2.34 3.77 1.41
C GLU A 15 -2.85 4.79 2.42
N GLY A 16 -3.87 4.44 3.23
CA GLY A 16 -4.42 5.33 4.25
C GLY A 16 -3.39 5.70 5.31
N VAL A 17 -2.59 4.75 5.75
CA VAL A 17 -1.49 5.00 6.70
C VAL A 17 -0.47 5.97 6.11
N MET A 18 -0.12 5.80 4.85
CA MET A 18 0.82 6.71 4.19
C MET A 18 0.25 8.12 4.06
N PHE A 19 -1.06 8.28 3.78
CA PHE A 19 -1.68 9.59 3.74
C PHE A 19 -1.61 10.33 5.08
N ASP A 20 -1.90 9.64 6.18
CA ASP A 20 -2.03 10.27 7.49
C ASP A 20 -0.74 10.30 8.29
N TRP A 21 0.13 9.31 8.12
CA TRP A 21 1.28 9.10 9.00
C TRP A 21 2.65 9.27 8.34
N SER A 22 2.73 9.42 7.01
CA SER A 22 4.02 9.58 6.32
C SER A 22 4.75 10.85 6.76
N GLY A 23 4.04 11.97 6.87
CA GLY A 23 4.61 13.23 7.37
C GLY A 23 5.04 13.14 8.82
N VAL A 24 4.23 12.51 9.67
CA VAL A 24 4.56 12.29 11.09
C VAL A 24 5.81 11.42 11.21
N TYR A 25 5.93 10.38 10.40
CA TYR A 25 7.11 9.52 10.37
C TYR A 25 8.38 10.31 10.02
N PHE A 26 8.31 11.17 9.02
CA PHE A 26 9.46 12.01 8.63
C PHE A 26 9.81 13.03 9.71
N LYS A 27 8.81 13.57 10.41
CA LYS A 27 9.04 14.52 11.49
C LYS A 27 9.64 13.86 12.74
N ASP A 28 9.03 12.77 13.20
CA ASP A 28 9.30 12.20 14.52
C ASP A 28 10.39 11.11 14.50
N ILE A 29 10.46 10.31 13.45
CA ILE A 29 11.40 9.19 13.35
C ILE A 29 12.61 9.54 12.52
N VAL A 30 12.42 10.05 11.31
CA VAL A 30 13.51 10.46 10.42
C VAL A 30 14.15 11.75 10.92
N LYS A 31 13.39 12.58 11.62
CA LYS A 31 13.82 13.90 12.11
C LYS A 31 14.32 14.79 10.97
N ALA A 32 13.57 14.79 9.87
CA ALA A 32 13.89 15.60 8.71
C ALA A 32 13.86 17.11 9.07
N PRO A 33 14.72 17.94 8.44
CA PRO A 33 14.61 19.39 8.58
C PRO A 33 13.21 19.86 8.22
N GLY A 34 12.67 20.89 8.88
CA GLY A 34 11.30 21.34 8.76
C GLY A 34 10.78 21.43 7.32
N PRO A 35 11.52 22.07 6.37
CA PRO A 35 11.07 22.14 4.97
C PRO A 35 11.02 20.78 4.25
N LEU A 36 11.75 19.78 4.73
CA LEU A 36 11.86 18.46 4.09
C LEU A 36 10.90 17.42 4.68
N VAL A 37 10.15 17.75 5.72
CA VAL A 37 9.13 16.85 6.31
C VAL A 37 8.07 16.48 5.26
N ILE A 38 7.72 17.40 4.39
CA ILE A 38 6.73 17.16 3.33
C ILE A 38 7.17 16.10 2.33
N LEU A 39 8.46 15.78 2.22
CA LEU A 39 8.95 14.74 1.31
C LEU A 39 8.34 13.37 1.62
N GLY A 40 8.03 13.09 2.88
CA GLY A 40 7.37 11.83 3.25
C GLY A 40 6.05 11.62 2.51
N TYR A 41 5.22 12.64 2.50
CA TYR A 41 3.94 12.60 1.79
C TYR A 41 4.10 12.77 0.29
N THR A 42 4.88 13.77 -0.14
CA THR A 42 5.02 14.14 -1.55
C THR A 42 5.68 13.04 -2.38
N SER A 43 6.75 12.41 -1.87
CA SER A 43 7.42 11.31 -2.56
C SER A 43 6.48 10.13 -2.80
N PHE A 44 5.71 9.77 -1.79
CA PHE A 44 4.68 8.73 -1.90
C PHE A 44 3.63 9.10 -2.96
N MET A 45 3.08 10.31 -2.89
CA MET A 45 2.01 10.76 -3.78
C MET A 45 2.44 10.86 -5.24
N ILE A 46 3.61 11.40 -5.51
CA ILE A 46 4.15 11.53 -6.87
C ILE A 46 4.32 10.15 -7.50
N MET A 47 4.90 9.22 -6.76
CA MET A 47 5.15 7.88 -7.29
C MET A 47 3.87 7.06 -7.41
N MET A 48 2.91 7.27 -6.51
CA MET A 48 1.60 6.65 -6.64
C MET A 48 0.87 7.13 -7.89
N ALA A 49 0.87 8.43 -8.14
CA ALA A 49 0.27 8.99 -9.36
C ALA A 49 0.97 8.47 -10.62
N SER A 50 2.29 8.46 -10.63
CA SER A 50 3.10 7.92 -11.74
C SER A 50 2.80 6.45 -11.98
N GLY A 51 2.70 5.66 -10.92
CA GLY A 51 2.38 4.24 -11.00
C GLY A 51 0.99 3.97 -11.57
N ARG A 52 0.02 4.82 -11.30
CA ARG A 52 -1.32 4.70 -11.89
C ARG A 52 -1.32 4.94 -13.40
N PHE A 53 -0.52 5.88 -13.88
CA PHE A 53 -0.35 6.09 -15.33
C PHE A 53 0.38 4.93 -16.02
N LEU A 54 1.39 4.37 -15.36
CA LEU A 54 2.20 3.27 -15.92
C LEU A 54 1.57 1.90 -15.71
N GLY A 55 0.60 1.79 -14.82
CA GLY A 55 0.03 0.51 -14.37
C GLY A 55 -0.51 -0.34 -15.49
N ASP A 56 -1.31 0.22 -16.39
CA ASP A 56 -1.91 -0.52 -17.50
C ASP A 56 -0.84 -1.09 -18.45
N GLY A 57 0.19 -0.30 -18.74
CA GLY A 57 1.33 -0.75 -19.56
C GLY A 57 2.09 -1.90 -18.92
N LEU A 58 2.32 -1.81 -17.60
CA LEU A 58 3.01 -2.85 -16.85
C LEU A 58 2.17 -4.15 -16.79
N ILE A 59 0.88 -4.02 -16.58
CA ILE A 59 -0.05 -5.16 -16.54
C ILE A 59 -0.11 -5.85 -17.90
N ASN A 60 -0.16 -5.08 -18.98
CA ASN A 60 -0.18 -5.63 -20.34
C ASN A 60 1.13 -6.34 -20.68
N LYS A 61 2.27 -5.84 -20.16
CA LYS A 61 3.58 -6.42 -20.44
C LYS A 61 3.90 -7.64 -19.59
N PHE A 62 3.61 -7.58 -18.29
CA PHE A 62 4.03 -8.59 -17.32
C PHE A 62 2.89 -9.47 -16.78
N GLY A 63 1.63 -9.08 -16.99
CA GLY A 63 0.47 -9.77 -16.46
C GLY A 63 0.08 -9.27 -15.06
N ARG A 64 -1.20 -9.44 -14.73
CA ARG A 64 -1.80 -8.94 -13.49
C ARG A 64 -1.16 -9.52 -12.24
N GLU A 65 -0.98 -10.84 -12.23
CA GLU A 65 -0.46 -11.55 -11.06
C GLU A 65 0.96 -11.09 -10.70
N ARG A 66 1.84 -11.01 -11.69
CA ARG A 66 3.22 -10.57 -11.47
C ARG A 66 3.30 -9.13 -10.98
N VAL A 67 2.51 -8.25 -11.60
CA VAL A 67 2.50 -6.84 -11.20
C VAL A 67 2.02 -6.72 -9.74
N MET A 68 0.97 -7.43 -9.37
CA MET A 68 0.46 -7.41 -8.00
C MET A 68 1.45 -8.01 -7.00
N GLN A 69 2.14 -9.10 -7.36
CA GLN A 69 3.18 -9.69 -6.49
C GLN A 69 4.35 -8.74 -6.28
N ILE A 70 4.86 -8.16 -7.35
CA ILE A 70 5.95 -7.18 -7.28
C ILE A 70 5.51 -5.97 -6.45
N SER A 71 4.27 -5.51 -6.64
CA SER A 71 3.71 -4.41 -5.88
C SER A 71 3.65 -4.69 -4.38
N GLY A 72 3.21 -5.89 -4.00
CA GLY A 72 3.23 -6.31 -2.60
C GLY A 72 4.63 -6.34 -2.01
N VAL A 73 5.59 -6.88 -2.76
CA VAL A 73 7.00 -6.89 -2.34
C VAL A 73 7.55 -5.46 -2.23
N MET A 74 7.20 -4.57 -3.13
CA MET A 74 7.64 -3.17 -3.08
C MET A 74 7.09 -2.45 -1.85
N ILE A 75 5.82 -2.66 -1.50
CA ILE A 75 5.21 -2.09 -0.30
C ILE A 75 5.96 -2.57 0.94
N SER A 76 6.17 -3.87 1.05
CA SER A 76 6.86 -4.49 2.18
C SER A 76 8.32 -4.02 2.27
N ALA A 77 9.06 -4.12 1.18
CA ALA A 77 10.46 -3.71 1.13
C ALA A 77 10.63 -2.22 1.46
N GLY A 78 9.75 -1.37 0.93
CA GLY A 78 9.76 0.05 1.21
C GLY A 78 9.54 0.35 2.69
N LEU A 79 8.49 -0.21 3.28
CA LEU A 79 8.16 0.03 4.69
C LEU A 79 9.24 -0.54 5.62
N PHE A 80 9.76 -1.73 5.38
CA PHE A 80 10.84 -2.30 6.19
C PHE A 80 12.15 -1.52 6.02
N THR A 81 12.45 -1.03 4.83
CA THR A 81 13.61 -0.15 4.61
C THR A 81 13.48 1.12 5.44
N ALA A 82 12.31 1.75 5.46
CA ALA A 82 12.06 2.93 6.28
C ALA A 82 12.21 2.64 7.78
N VAL A 83 11.84 1.44 8.22
CA VAL A 83 11.95 1.02 9.63
C VAL A 83 13.40 0.77 10.02
N PHE A 84 14.17 0.08 9.19
CA PHE A 84 15.55 -0.29 9.50
C PHE A 84 16.55 0.82 9.19
N LEU A 85 16.25 1.68 8.22
CA LEU A 85 17.10 2.81 7.82
C LEU A 85 16.32 4.13 7.92
N PRO A 86 16.10 4.64 9.15
CA PRO A 86 15.25 5.82 9.36
C PRO A 86 15.99 7.13 9.06
N TYR A 87 16.56 7.23 7.87
CA TYR A 87 17.29 8.40 7.39
C TYR A 87 16.55 9.05 6.22
N LEU A 88 16.81 10.32 5.96
CA LEU A 88 16.07 11.11 4.97
C LEU A 88 16.07 10.47 3.57
N ILE A 89 17.24 10.15 3.03
CA ILE A 89 17.35 9.61 1.67
C ILE A 89 16.76 8.20 1.56
N PRO A 90 17.15 7.23 2.43
CA PRO A 90 16.55 5.90 2.38
C PRO A 90 15.02 5.90 2.54
N CYS A 91 14.49 6.70 3.46
CA CYS A 91 13.05 6.78 3.69
C CYS A 91 12.32 7.44 2.52
N THR A 92 12.89 8.45 1.88
CA THR A 92 12.32 9.07 0.69
C THR A 92 12.19 8.05 -0.43
N ILE A 93 13.26 7.30 -0.72
CA ILE A 93 13.26 6.24 -1.73
C ILE A 93 12.29 5.13 -1.36
N ALA A 94 12.26 4.76 -0.08
CA ALA A 94 11.36 3.72 0.43
C ALA A 94 9.89 4.10 0.23
N PHE A 95 9.52 5.34 0.54
CA PHE A 95 8.14 5.81 0.37
C PHE A 95 7.76 5.96 -1.10
N MET A 96 8.71 6.27 -1.96
CA MET A 96 8.52 6.21 -3.42
C MET A 96 8.17 4.78 -3.86
N ALA A 97 8.89 3.78 -3.37
CA ALA A 97 8.61 2.38 -3.67
C ALA A 97 7.22 1.95 -3.17
N VAL A 98 6.82 2.37 -1.97
CA VAL A 98 5.48 2.11 -1.43
C VAL A 98 4.41 2.73 -2.33
N GLY A 99 4.62 3.96 -2.78
CA GLY A 99 3.70 4.65 -3.70
C GLY A 99 3.50 3.90 -5.00
N LEU A 100 4.57 3.44 -5.63
CA LEU A 100 4.49 2.61 -6.83
C LEU A 100 3.76 1.30 -6.57
N GLY A 101 4.02 0.66 -5.42
CA GLY A 101 3.39 -0.59 -5.05
C GLY A 101 1.88 -0.47 -4.89
N VAL A 102 1.39 0.51 -4.14
CA VAL A 102 -0.06 0.67 -3.91
C VAL A 102 -0.80 1.14 -5.16
N ALA A 103 -0.12 1.78 -6.11
CA ALA A 103 -0.75 2.40 -7.28
C ALA A 103 -1.54 1.42 -8.15
N THR A 104 -1.04 0.19 -8.30
CA THR A 104 -1.57 -0.80 -9.26
C THR A 104 -2.50 -1.83 -8.64
N ILE A 105 -2.45 -2.04 -7.33
CA ILE A 105 -3.16 -3.15 -6.68
C ILE A 105 -4.67 -2.96 -6.73
N VAL A 106 -5.19 -1.83 -6.25
CA VAL A 106 -6.64 -1.61 -6.16
C VAL A 106 -7.32 -1.60 -7.53
N PRO A 107 -6.83 -0.87 -8.55
CA PRO A 107 -7.43 -0.94 -9.88
C PRO A 107 -7.42 -2.35 -10.46
N THR A 108 -6.35 -3.12 -10.23
CA THR A 108 -6.23 -4.50 -10.73
C THR A 108 -7.22 -5.41 -10.02
N VAL A 109 -7.34 -5.30 -8.69
CA VAL A 109 -8.31 -6.06 -7.90
C VAL A 109 -9.73 -5.80 -8.39
N TYR A 110 -10.09 -4.55 -8.62
CA TYR A 110 -11.42 -4.19 -9.11
C TYR A 110 -11.66 -4.70 -10.53
N SER A 111 -10.65 -4.64 -11.39
CA SER A 111 -10.73 -5.20 -12.75
C SER A 111 -10.98 -6.71 -12.73
N ILE A 112 -10.33 -7.44 -11.83
CA ILE A 112 -10.54 -8.88 -11.68
C ILE A 112 -11.94 -9.16 -11.11
N ALA A 113 -12.35 -8.43 -10.10
CA ALA A 113 -13.66 -8.60 -9.45
C ALA A 113 -14.81 -8.37 -10.44
N GLY A 114 -14.70 -7.32 -11.26
CA GLY A 114 -15.73 -6.99 -12.25
C GLY A 114 -15.88 -8.01 -13.40
N LYS A 115 -14.90 -8.90 -13.54
CA LYS A 115 -14.94 -10.00 -14.54
C LYS A 115 -15.29 -11.35 -13.93
N ASN A 116 -15.81 -11.38 -12.72
CA ASN A 116 -16.19 -12.63 -12.04
C ASN A 116 -17.33 -13.32 -12.83
N PRO A 117 -17.19 -14.62 -13.14
CA PRO A 117 -18.19 -15.31 -13.97
C PRO A 117 -19.45 -15.71 -13.20
N THR A 118 -19.41 -15.75 -11.87
CA THR A 118 -20.49 -16.28 -11.04
C THR A 118 -21.35 -15.20 -10.37
N VAL A 119 -20.83 -13.97 -10.27
CA VAL A 119 -21.51 -12.86 -9.60
C VAL A 119 -21.58 -11.67 -10.55
N PRO A 120 -22.71 -10.95 -10.61
CA PRO A 120 -22.80 -9.75 -11.42
C PRO A 120 -21.71 -8.72 -11.07
N ALA A 121 -21.20 -8.05 -12.09
CA ALA A 121 -20.06 -7.13 -11.92
C ALA A 121 -20.30 -6.06 -10.83
N GLY A 122 -21.49 -5.48 -10.80
CA GLY A 122 -21.84 -4.47 -9.80
C GLY A 122 -21.80 -5.00 -8.37
N GLU A 123 -22.32 -6.21 -8.17
CA GLU A 123 -22.31 -6.87 -6.85
C GLU A 123 -20.87 -7.23 -6.43
N ALA A 124 -20.11 -7.83 -7.35
CA ALA A 124 -18.72 -8.19 -7.10
C ALA A 124 -17.86 -6.96 -6.73
N LEU A 125 -18.03 -5.86 -7.46
CA LEU A 125 -17.35 -4.60 -7.16
C LEU A 125 -17.77 -4.01 -5.81
N THR A 126 -19.06 -4.08 -5.48
CA THR A 126 -19.56 -3.59 -4.19
C THR A 126 -18.93 -4.36 -3.03
N ILE A 127 -18.89 -5.69 -3.11
CA ILE A 127 -18.29 -6.54 -2.06
C ILE A 127 -16.81 -6.19 -1.90
N VAL A 128 -16.05 -6.22 -2.98
CA VAL A 128 -14.60 -6.02 -2.93
C VAL A 128 -14.24 -4.61 -2.51
N SER A 129 -14.94 -3.59 -3.03
CA SER A 129 -14.67 -2.20 -2.66
C SER A 129 -15.03 -1.89 -1.22
N SER A 130 -16.12 -2.48 -0.69
CA SER A 130 -16.52 -2.28 0.70
C SER A 130 -15.45 -2.83 1.65
N VAL A 131 -14.97 -4.05 1.41
CA VAL A 131 -13.91 -4.65 2.22
C VAL A 131 -12.61 -3.84 2.11
N SER A 132 -12.24 -3.46 0.89
CA SER A 132 -11.02 -2.67 0.65
C SER A 132 -11.07 -1.31 1.36
N PHE A 133 -12.21 -0.63 1.28
CA PHE A 133 -12.38 0.69 1.89
C PHE A 133 -12.34 0.64 3.42
N LEU A 134 -12.80 -0.45 4.03
CA LEU A 134 -12.61 -0.67 5.46
C LEU A 134 -11.13 -0.62 5.84
N GLY A 135 -10.25 -1.16 5.00
CA GLY A 135 -8.81 -1.06 5.21
C GLY A 135 -8.32 0.38 5.25
N PHE A 136 -8.80 1.19 4.32
CA PHE A 136 -8.46 2.61 4.27
C PHE A 136 -8.92 3.36 5.52
N LEU A 137 -10.13 3.08 6.00
CA LEU A 137 -10.69 3.72 7.19
C LEU A 137 -10.04 3.23 8.48
N MET A 138 -9.72 1.94 8.57
CA MET A 138 -9.19 1.33 9.80
C MET A 138 -7.68 1.46 9.94
N GLY A 139 -6.96 1.58 8.84
CA GLY A 139 -5.50 1.62 8.86
C GLY A 139 -4.94 2.70 9.78
N PRO A 140 -5.25 3.99 9.55
CA PRO A 140 -4.72 5.08 10.37
C PRO A 140 -5.05 4.97 11.85
N PRO A 141 -6.30 4.69 12.28
CA PRO A 141 -6.59 4.51 13.71
C PRO A 141 -5.84 3.34 14.35
N VAL A 142 -5.70 2.22 13.65
CA VAL A 142 -4.94 1.06 14.14
C VAL A 142 -3.47 1.44 14.34
N ILE A 143 -2.89 2.16 13.41
CA ILE A 143 -1.52 2.66 13.53
C ILE A 143 -1.38 3.61 14.71
N GLY A 144 -2.36 4.49 14.94
CA GLY A 144 -2.37 5.37 16.10
C GLY A 144 -2.35 4.61 17.42
N HIS A 145 -3.10 3.52 17.54
CA HIS A 145 -3.08 2.65 18.72
C HIS A 145 -1.73 1.95 18.90
N ILE A 146 -1.18 1.37 17.85
CA ILE A 146 0.11 0.66 17.90
C ILE A 146 1.22 1.65 18.24
N GLU A 147 1.17 2.86 17.68
CA GLU A 147 2.15 3.91 17.94
C GLU A 147 2.20 4.28 19.42
N GLN A 148 1.05 4.41 20.10
CA GLN A 148 0.99 4.73 21.51
C GLN A 148 1.63 3.65 22.40
N ILE A 149 1.57 2.40 22.00
CA ILE A 149 2.06 1.26 22.80
C ILE A 149 3.50 0.90 22.43
N PHE A 150 3.82 0.80 21.14
CA PHE A 150 5.08 0.26 20.61
C PHE A 150 5.93 1.27 19.85
N GLY A 151 5.41 2.45 19.54
CA GLY A 151 6.08 3.46 18.73
C GLY A 151 5.78 3.35 17.24
N LEU A 152 6.11 4.41 16.51
CA LEU A 152 5.74 4.57 15.11
C LEU A 152 6.54 3.64 14.18
N ARG A 153 7.80 3.37 14.49
CA ARG A 153 8.62 2.42 13.72
C ARG A 153 8.01 1.03 13.70
N PHE A 154 7.57 0.56 14.86
CA PHE A 154 6.90 -0.74 14.98
C PHE A 154 5.59 -0.76 14.20
N SER A 155 4.84 0.34 14.24
CA SER A 155 3.59 0.49 13.50
C SER A 155 3.81 0.35 11.99
N PHE A 156 4.84 0.98 11.45
CA PHE A 156 5.18 0.88 10.03
C PHE A 156 5.67 -0.53 9.68
N ALA A 157 6.38 -1.21 10.57
CA ALA A 157 6.75 -2.61 10.37
C ALA A 157 5.51 -3.51 10.31
N PHE A 158 4.52 -3.25 11.16
CA PHE A 158 3.23 -3.96 11.15
C PHE A 158 2.53 -3.82 9.79
N ILE A 159 2.45 -2.61 9.25
CA ILE A 159 1.87 -2.38 7.91
C ILE A 159 2.74 -3.00 6.81
N GLY A 160 4.05 -3.07 7.00
CA GLY A 160 4.95 -3.76 6.06
C GLY A 160 4.61 -5.23 5.87
N ILE A 161 4.07 -5.89 6.90
CA ILE A 161 3.58 -7.26 6.82
C ILE A 161 2.43 -7.38 5.81
N PHE A 162 1.62 -6.34 5.66
CA PHE A 162 0.52 -6.33 4.67
C PHE A 162 1.03 -6.47 3.24
N GLY A 163 2.19 -5.90 2.93
CA GLY A 163 2.82 -6.10 1.62
C GLY A 163 3.21 -7.56 1.37
N VAL A 164 3.76 -8.22 2.38
CA VAL A 164 4.07 -9.66 2.32
C VAL A 164 2.79 -10.48 2.14
N LEU A 165 1.75 -10.15 2.88
CA LEU A 165 0.45 -10.82 2.75
C LEU A 165 -0.13 -10.66 1.34
N ILE A 166 -0.05 -9.49 0.74
CA ILE A 166 -0.50 -9.25 -0.63
C ILE A 166 0.26 -10.17 -1.59
N ALA A 167 1.58 -10.20 -1.53
CA ALA A 167 2.39 -11.03 -2.40
C ALA A 167 2.07 -12.52 -2.24
N PHE A 168 1.91 -12.97 -1.00
CA PHE A 168 1.54 -14.34 -0.70
C PHE A 168 0.16 -14.71 -1.22
N MET A 169 -0.83 -13.84 -0.96
CA MET A 169 -2.22 -14.10 -1.37
C MET A 169 -2.36 -14.11 -2.89
N VAL A 170 -1.66 -13.23 -3.59
CA VAL A 170 -1.66 -13.21 -5.07
C VAL A 170 -1.12 -14.54 -5.61
N SER A 171 -0.10 -15.11 -4.97
CA SER A 171 0.46 -16.40 -5.38
C SER A 171 -0.54 -17.57 -5.25
N LYS A 172 -1.56 -17.41 -4.41
CA LYS A 172 -2.60 -18.42 -4.16
C LYS A 172 -3.85 -18.27 -5.05
N ILE A 173 -3.99 -17.14 -5.74
CA ILE A 173 -5.15 -16.86 -6.60
C ILE A 173 -5.08 -17.60 -7.96
N ARG A 174 -4.00 -18.26 -8.29
CA ARG A 174 -3.84 -19.06 -9.51
C ARG A 174 -4.89 -20.15 -9.68
#